data_80d7dac2a976e9bac1b7f8213b8e384e
#
_entry.id   80d7dac2a976e9bac1b7f8213b8e384e
#
_cell.length_a   1.000
_cell.length_b   1.000
_cell.length_c   1.000
_cell.angle_alpha   90.00
_cell.angle_beta   90.00
_cell.angle_gamma   90.00
#
_symmetry.space_group_name_H-M   'P 1'
#
loop_
_entity.id
_entity.type
_entity.pdbx_description
1 polymer ?
#
loop_
_entity_poly.entity_id
_entity_poly.type
_entity_poly.pdbx_seq_one_letter_code
_entity_poly.pdbx_strand_id
1 'polypeptide(L)'
;MLKPLLTTAAVLLFGHAASALEIGTAIEVPCPFGDCNAGISLSYLGSYDIPTGFTENGVEVGGLSGIEFDPSTGRYVSISDDRSEKAPARFYNLDIDVSASGLKGVTVLDHVTLKDKDGQPFATKKVDAEAIRLGKDGIYWTSEGDGKALLSPFVRIASRDGSFMREFSLPAEFAPTADKSTGIRDNLAFEGLAFLPGGDVIVGVESALYQDGPIATLTGGTLARLIRYDVATGEQKAQYAYPISPIPQAPSTAKGWNDFGLSEIMALDDRRLLSIERGYAEGVGTSVVINMFDLDGATDITNIASLAKTDQRIVPVRKTQVMDLRALGLEPDNIEGITFGKAKDGTDVLILVSDNNFNPTQKTQFFAFKVVRRPA
;
A
#
# COMPACT_ATOMS: atom_id res chain seq x y z
N MET A 1 16.58 68.08 18.42
CA MET A 1 15.81 66.84 18.74
C MET A 1 15.26 66.32 17.44
N LEU A 2 15.94 65.37 16.83
CA LEU A 2 15.44 64.62 15.63
C LEU A 2 14.68 63.36 16.10
N LYS A 3 13.43 63.19 15.66
CA LYS A 3 12.64 61.95 15.83
C LYS A 3 13.00 60.99 14.70
N PRO A 4 13.20 59.69 14.98
CA PRO A 4 13.37 58.72 13.92
C PRO A 4 12.00 58.32 13.35
N LEU A 5 11.87 58.31 12.03
CA LEU A 5 10.77 57.66 11.31
C LEU A 5 11.00 56.16 11.35
N LEU A 6 10.06 55.42 11.95
CA LEU A 6 9.96 53.97 11.78
C LEU A 6 9.18 53.69 10.48
N THR A 7 9.87 53.17 9.49
CA THR A 7 9.25 52.58 8.29
C THR A 7 8.89 51.11 8.60
N THR A 8 7.60 50.82 8.74
CA THR A 8 7.08 49.44 8.85
C THR A 8 7.04 48.85 7.44
N ALA A 9 7.91 47.89 7.17
CA ALA A 9 7.82 47.07 5.96
C ALA A 9 6.72 46.00 6.16
N ALA A 10 5.64 46.11 5.40
CA ALA A 10 4.63 45.09 5.31
C ALA A 10 5.15 43.95 4.42
N VAL A 11 5.44 42.80 5.00
CA VAL A 11 5.74 41.58 4.26
C VAL A 11 4.40 41.00 3.78
N LEU A 12 4.10 41.19 2.49
CA LEU A 12 3.00 40.52 1.82
C LEU A 12 3.39 39.06 1.63
N LEU A 13 2.88 38.15 2.49
CA LEU A 13 2.88 36.73 2.27
C LEU A 13 1.88 36.43 1.15
N PHE A 14 2.38 36.23 -0.06
CA PHE A 14 1.62 35.60 -1.15
C PHE A 14 1.45 34.12 -0.81
N GLY A 15 0.32 33.76 -0.21
CA GLY A 15 -0.12 32.38 -0.16
C GLY A 15 -0.37 31.89 -1.59
N HIS A 16 0.52 31.07 -2.13
CA HIS A 16 0.19 30.30 -3.32
C HIS A 16 -0.89 29.30 -2.91
N ALA A 17 -2.12 29.54 -3.31
CA ALA A 17 -3.11 28.47 -3.37
C ALA A 17 -2.55 27.42 -4.34
N ALA A 18 -2.23 26.23 -3.84
CA ALA A 18 -1.90 25.11 -4.71
C ALA A 18 -3.08 24.93 -5.67
N SER A 19 -2.88 25.12 -6.96
CA SER A 19 -3.91 24.80 -7.96
C SER A 19 -4.07 23.29 -7.97
N ALA A 20 -5.32 22.80 -7.88
CA ALA A 20 -5.60 21.38 -8.02
C ALA A 20 -4.99 20.85 -9.33
N LEU A 21 -4.40 19.66 -9.28
CA LEU A 21 -3.78 19.02 -10.45
C LEU A 21 -4.83 18.86 -11.56
N GLU A 22 -4.58 19.39 -12.75
CA GLU A 22 -5.53 19.34 -13.87
C GLU A 22 -5.47 17.98 -14.58
N ILE A 23 -6.62 17.51 -15.07
CA ILE A 23 -6.69 16.30 -15.91
C ILE A 23 -5.85 16.51 -17.17
N GLY A 24 -5.02 15.51 -17.50
CA GLY A 24 -4.07 15.57 -18.61
C GLY A 24 -2.69 16.07 -18.22
N THR A 25 -2.48 16.56 -16.99
CA THR A 25 -1.14 16.96 -16.53
C THR A 25 -0.19 15.76 -16.57
N ALA A 26 0.93 15.93 -17.30
CA ALA A 26 1.97 14.91 -17.38
C ALA A 26 2.82 14.89 -16.11
N ILE A 27 3.11 13.69 -15.63
CA ILE A 27 3.94 13.43 -14.45
C ILE A 27 5.10 12.56 -14.91
N GLU A 28 6.30 13.12 -14.88
CA GLU A 28 7.50 12.35 -15.19
C GLU A 28 7.89 11.47 -14.01
N VAL A 29 7.93 10.15 -14.24
CA VAL A 29 8.42 9.19 -13.24
C VAL A 29 9.90 8.94 -13.51
N PRO A 30 10.81 9.24 -12.57
CA PRO A 30 12.23 9.00 -12.73
C PRO A 30 12.53 7.51 -12.98
N CYS A 31 13.61 7.25 -13.69
CA CYS A 31 14.14 5.91 -13.94
C CYS A 31 15.45 5.73 -13.15
N PRO A 32 15.40 5.48 -11.85
CA PRO A 32 16.56 5.62 -10.96
C PRO A 32 17.59 4.49 -11.12
N PHE A 33 17.22 3.36 -11.74
CA PHE A 33 18.07 2.16 -11.79
C PHE A 33 18.60 1.84 -13.20
N GLY A 34 18.72 2.87 -14.03
CA GLY A 34 19.54 2.91 -15.22
C GLY A 34 18.93 2.34 -16.49
N ASP A 35 18.06 1.36 -16.44
CA ASP A 35 17.37 0.81 -17.60
C ASP A 35 15.93 1.31 -17.65
N CYS A 36 15.70 2.26 -18.57
CA CYS A 36 14.39 2.91 -18.67
C CYS A 36 13.33 2.13 -19.47
N ASN A 37 13.56 0.89 -19.82
CA ASN A 37 12.51 0.02 -20.37
C ASN A 37 11.35 -0.20 -19.40
N ALA A 38 11.58 0.05 -18.10
CA ALA A 38 10.53 0.16 -17.08
C ALA A 38 10.06 1.61 -16.86
N GLY A 39 10.62 2.60 -17.57
CA GLY A 39 10.24 4.00 -17.46
C GLY A 39 8.78 4.16 -17.82
N ILE A 40 7.99 4.61 -16.85
CA ILE A 40 6.62 5.03 -17.04
C ILE A 40 6.57 6.55 -16.95
N SER A 41 5.83 7.21 -17.84
CA SER A 41 5.30 8.53 -17.58
C SER A 41 3.82 8.40 -17.28
N LEU A 42 3.34 9.23 -16.39
CA LEU A 42 1.94 9.23 -15.98
C LEU A 42 1.27 10.52 -16.47
N SER A 43 -0.04 10.47 -16.68
CA SER A 43 -0.86 11.65 -16.89
C SER A 43 -2.10 11.54 -16.01
N TYR A 44 -2.36 12.56 -15.21
CA TYR A 44 -3.46 12.55 -14.26
C TYR A 44 -4.82 12.47 -14.98
N LEU A 45 -5.67 11.56 -14.54
CA LEU A 45 -7.03 11.34 -15.10
C LEU A 45 -8.15 11.73 -14.13
N GLY A 46 -7.82 12.21 -12.95
CA GLY A 46 -8.82 12.63 -11.96
C GLY A 46 -8.90 11.72 -10.74
N SER A 47 -9.79 12.09 -9.85
CA SER A 47 -10.13 11.32 -8.64
C SER A 47 -11.65 11.12 -8.54
N TYR A 48 -12.06 10.12 -7.76
CA TYR A 48 -13.43 9.83 -7.44
C TYR A 48 -13.56 9.34 -6.00
N ASP A 49 -14.50 9.87 -5.25
CA ASP A 49 -14.71 9.51 -3.84
C ASP A 49 -16.03 8.74 -3.69
N ILE A 50 -16.00 7.58 -3.03
CA ILE A 50 -17.19 6.90 -2.50
C ILE A 50 -17.41 7.44 -1.08
N PRO A 51 -18.58 8.00 -0.75
CA PRO A 51 -18.85 8.52 0.59
C PRO A 51 -18.79 7.40 1.64
N THR A 52 -18.19 7.66 2.79
CA THR A 52 -18.26 6.76 3.95
C THR A 52 -19.70 6.57 4.39
N GLY A 53 -20.06 5.33 4.70
CA GLY A 53 -21.46 4.94 4.96
C GLY A 53 -22.23 4.55 3.70
N PHE A 54 -21.62 4.60 2.50
CA PHE A 54 -22.22 3.99 1.30
C PHE A 54 -22.37 2.49 1.51
N THR A 55 -23.49 1.92 1.08
CA THR A 55 -23.77 0.48 1.23
C THR A 55 -24.03 -0.17 -0.11
N GLU A 56 -23.55 -1.38 -0.29
CA GLU A 56 -23.86 -2.29 -1.38
C GLU A 56 -24.58 -3.52 -0.81
N ASN A 57 -25.79 -3.83 -1.29
CA ASN A 57 -26.63 -4.92 -0.77
C ASN A 57 -26.75 -4.95 0.77
N GLY A 58 -26.80 -3.77 1.41
CA GLY A 58 -26.92 -3.62 2.86
C GLY A 58 -25.61 -3.78 3.64
N VAL A 59 -24.47 -4.00 2.97
CA VAL A 59 -23.13 -4.02 3.55
C VAL A 59 -22.45 -2.68 3.33
N GLU A 60 -21.92 -2.07 4.38
CA GLU A 60 -21.13 -0.84 4.27
C GLU A 60 -19.85 -1.10 3.48
N VAL A 61 -19.59 -0.27 2.47
CA VAL A 61 -18.38 -0.32 1.66
C VAL A 61 -17.31 0.56 2.29
N GLY A 62 -16.19 -0.05 2.61
CA GLY A 62 -15.07 0.64 3.23
C GLY A 62 -13.93 -0.32 3.52
N GLY A 63 -12.85 0.21 4.10
CA GLY A 63 -11.68 -0.58 4.41
C GLY A 63 -10.97 -1.07 3.14
N LEU A 64 -10.92 -0.31 2.05
CA LEU A 64 -10.34 -0.78 0.79
C LEU A 64 -8.81 -0.67 0.85
N SER A 65 -8.16 -1.70 1.40
CA SER A 65 -6.72 -1.75 1.61
C SER A 65 -5.93 -2.23 0.38
N GLY A 66 -6.50 -3.06 -0.48
CA GLY A 66 -5.83 -3.54 -1.70
C GLY A 66 -6.74 -3.52 -2.92
N ILE A 67 -6.15 -3.38 -4.12
CA ILE A 67 -6.89 -3.39 -5.39
C ILE A 67 -6.11 -4.13 -6.47
N GLU A 68 -6.83 -4.85 -7.35
CA GLU A 68 -6.25 -5.54 -8.49
C GLU A 68 -7.17 -5.50 -9.71
N PHE A 69 -6.58 -5.39 -10.90
CA PHE A 69 -7.29 -5.46 -12.17
C PHE A 69 -7.49 -6.90 -12.64
N ASP A 70 -8.69 -7.27 -13.01
CA ASP A 70 -9.01 -8.57 -13.61
C ASP A 70 -9.07 -8.45 -15.14
N PRO A 71 -8.04 -8.85 -15.88
CA PRO A 71 -8.03 -8.77 -17.34
C PRO A 71 -9.07 -9.70 -18.00
N SER A 72 -9.58 -10.70 -17.30
CA SER A 72 -10.58 -11.64 -17.83
C SER A 72 -11.97 -11.02 -17.92
N THR A 73 -12.26 -10.08 -17.03
CA THR A 73 -13.56 -9.39 -16.94
C THR A 73 -13.50 -7.93 -17.33
N GLY A 74 -12.30 -7.31 -17.36
CA GLY A 74 -12.10 -5.88 -17.50
C GLY A 74 -12.53 -5.06 -16.27
N ARG A 75 -12.66 -5.73 -15.11
CA ARG A 75 -13.11 -5.15 -13.84
C ARG A 75 -11.98 -5.14 -12.82
N TYR A 76 -12.26 -4.64 -11.63
CA TYR A 76 -11.32 -4.61 -10.52
C TYR A 76 -11.89 -5.39 -9.34
N VAL A 77 -11.00 -5.94 -8.52
CA VAL A 77 -11.32 -6.48 -7.20
C VAL A 77 -10.60 -5.65 -6.15
N SER A 78 -11.25 -5.41 -5.01
CA SER A 78 -10.64 -4.68 -3.89
C SER A 78 -10.98 -5.36 -2.58
N ILE A 79 -9.97 -5.64 -1.75
CA ILE A 79 -10.15 -6.31 -0.46
C ILE A 79 -10.47 -5.28 0.62
N SER A 80 -11.24 -5.71 1.65
CA SER A 80 -11.55 -4.89 2.80
C SER A 80 -10.83 -5.40 4.05
N ASP A 81 -10.18 -4.48 4.77
CA ASP A 81 -9.52 -4.69 6.07
C ASP A 81 -10.50 -4.88 7.23
N ASP A 82 -11.82 -4.87 6.95
CA ASP A 82 -12.82 -5.13 7.97
C ASP A 82 -12.58 -6.47 8.65
N ARG A 83 -12.16 -6.41 9.89
CA ARG A 83 -11.82 -7.56 10.74
C ARG A 83 -13.03 -8.43 11.09
N SER A 84 -13.98 -8.56 10.17
CA SER A 84 -15.31 -9.16 10.40
C SER A 84 -16.08 -8.49 11.56
N GLU A 85 -15.90 -7.19 11.72
CA GLU A 85 -16.58 -6.41 12.77
C GLU A 85 -17.89 -5.77 12.26
N LYS A 86 -17.92 -5.31 11.01
CA LYS A 86 -19.11 -4.72 10.37
C LYS A 86 -19.84 -5.74 9.50
N ALA A 87 -19.09 -6.53 8.73
CA ALA A 87 -19.59 -7.65 7.95
C ALA A 87 -18.47 -8.69 7.81
N PRO A 88 -18.75 -9.93 7.36
CA PRO A 88 -17.72 -10.94 7.13
C PRO A 88 -16.58 -10.41 6.25
N ALA A 89 -15.33 -10.82 6.53
CA ALA A 89 -14.18 -10.51 5.71
C ALA A 89 -14.47 -10.79 4.23
N ARG A 90 -14.13 -9.86 3.34
CA ARG A 90 -14.63 -9.85 1.98
C ARG A 90 -13.72 -9.10 1.03
N PHE A 91 -13.94 -9.31 -0.24
CA PHE A 91 -13.50 -8.41 -1.30
C PHE A 91 -14.70 -7.97 -2.15
N TYR A 92 -14.56 -6.83 -2.80
CA TYR A 92 -15.57 -6.26 -3.67
C TYR A 92 -15.17 -6.42 -5.14
N ASN A 93 -16.17 -6.62 -6.03
CA ASN A 93 -16.01 -6.46 -7.46
C ASN A 93 -16.40 -5.02 -7.85
N LEU A 94 -15.52 -4.33 -8.58
CA LEU A 94 -15.69 -2.93 -8.94
C LEU A 94 -15.70 -2.75 -10.46
N ASP A 95 -16.54 -1.84 -10.95
CA ASP A 95 -16.43 -1.28 -12.29
C ASP A 95 -15.94 0.17 -12.20
N ILE A 96 -14.75 0.45 -12.76
CA ILE A 96 -14.16 1.78 -12.75
C ILE A 96 -14.34 2.40 -14.13
N ASP A 97 -15.17 3.44 -14.21
CA ASP A 97 -15.42 4.19 -15.45
C ASP A 97 -14.31 5.21 -15.68
N VAL A 98 -13.22 4.74 -16.26
CA VAL A 98 -12.04 5.53 -16.60
C VAL A 98 -11.75 5.43 -18.11
N SER A 99 -11.25 6.52 -18.68
CA SER A 99 -10.85 6.61 -20.08
C SER A 99 -9.68 7.59 -20.23
N ALA A 100 -9.14 7.73 -21.43
CA ALA A 100 -8.15 8.77 -21.72
C ALA A 100 -8.63 10.21 -21.41
N SER A 101 -9.95 10.43 -21.29
CA SER A 101 -10.55 11.72 -20.97
C SER A 101 -10.82 11.94 -19.47
N GLY A 102 -10.54 10.96 -18.62
CA GLY A 102 -10.66 11.10 -17.17
C GLY A 102 -11.37 9.94 -16.49
N LEU A 103 -11.31 9.95 -15.14
CA LEU A 103 -12.04 9.09 -14.23
C LEU A 103 -13.43 9.71 -13.98
N LYS A 104 -14.49 8.97 -14.29
CA LYS A 104 -15.87 9.45 -14.19
C LYS A 104 -16.65 8.86 -13.04
N GLY A 105 -16.29 7.66 -12.59
CA GLY A 105 -17.00 6.99 -11.52
C GLY A 105 -16.44 5.64 -11.15
N VAL A 106 -16.85 5.17 -9.97
CA VAL A 106 -16.60 3.81 -9.48
C VAL A 106 -17.95 3.24 -9.03
N THR A 107 -18.24 2.04 -9.48
CA THR A 107 -19.45 1.30 -9.09
C THR A 107 -19.03 0.03 -8.37
N VAL A 108 -19.51 -0.15 -7.15
CA VAL A 108 -19.40 -1.42 -6.44
C VAL A 108 -20.50 -2.34 -6.97
N LEU A 109 -20.12 -3.48 -7.53
CA LEU A 109 -21.05 -4.38 -8.19
C LEU A 109 -21.64 -5.41 -7.23
N ASP A 110 -20.78 -6.00 -6.45
CA ASP A 110 -21.08 -7.01 -5.44
C ASP A 110 -19.87 -7.19 -4.50
N HIS A 111 -20.04 -8.08 -3.51
CA HIS A 111 -18.94 -8.51 -2.65
C HIS A 111 -18.94 -10.05 -2.50
N VAL A 112 -17.77 -10.59 -2.20
CA VAL A 112 -17.56 -12.02 -1.97
C VAL A 112 -16.95 -12.21 -0.59
N THR A 113 -17.59 -13.03 0.24
CA THR A 113 -17.10 -13.39 1.56
C THR A 113 -15.90 -14.32 1.49
N LEU A 114 -14.80 -13.94 2.14
CA LEU A 114 -13.64 -14.80 2.35
C LEU A 114 -13.93 -15.79 3.47
N LYS A 115 -13.57 -17.06 3.24
CA LYS A 115 -13.82 -18.16 4.18
C LYS A 115 -12.53 -18.67 4.78
N ASP A 116 -12.60 -19.06 6.05
CA ASP A 116 -11.49 -19.72 6.74
C ASP A 116 -11.36 -21.20 6.30
N LYS A 117 -10.36 -21.87 6.82
CA LYS A 117 -9.99 -23.28 6.50
C LYS A 117 -11.13 -24.30 6.69
N ASP A 118 -12.07 -24.00 7.57
CA ASP A 118 -13.27 -24.82 7.82
C ASP A 118 -14.43 -24.52 6.86
N GLY A 119 -14.24 -23.60 5.91
CA GLY A 119 -15.25 -23.15 4.95
C GLY A 119 -16.28 -22.18 5.51
N GLN A 120 -16.11 -21.71 6.76
CA GLN A 120 -16.98 -20.72 7.37
C GLN A 120 -16.38 -19.30 7.22
N PRO A 121 -17.20 -18.24 7.28
CA PRO A 121 -16.70 -16.88 7.42
C PRO A 121 -15.82 -16.75 8.67
N PHE A 122 -14.82 -15.88 8.60
CA PHE A 122 -13.97 -15.60 9.75
C PHE A 122 -14.77 -15.04 10.92
N ALA A 123 -14.46 -15.51 12.12
CA ALA A 123 -14.98 -14.89 13.33
C ALA A 123 -14.40 -13.49 13.50
N THR A 124 -15.16 -12.61 14.18
CA THR A 124 -14.77 -11.23 14.45
C THR A 124 -13.37 -11.14 15.07
N LYS A 125 -12.53 -10.26 14.51
CA LYS A 125 -11.12 -10.03 14.90
C LYS A 125 -10.21 -11.26 14.76
N LYS A 126 -10.56 -12.18 13.83
CA LYS A 126 -9.70 -13.34 13.50
C LYS A 126 -9.04 -13.24 12.12
N VAL A 127 -9.20 -12.12 11.49
CA VAL A 127 -8.61 -11.76 10.20
C VAL A 127 -8.42 -10.24 10.16
N ASP A 128 -7.46 -9.80 9.39
CA ASP A 128 -7.15 -8.41 9.08
C ASP A 128 -6.62 -8.39 7.64
N ALA A 129 -7.52 -8.31 6.68
CA ALA A 129 -7.19 -8.58 5.28
C ALA A 129 -6.69 -7.31 4.59
N GLU A 130 -5.45 -7.34 4.03
CA GLU A 130 -4.79 -6.14 3.53
C GLU A 130 -4.61 -6.17 2.01
N ALA A 131 -3.76 -7.00 1.46
CA ALA A 131 -3.50 -7.02 0.03
C ALA A 131 -4.30 -8.09 -0.72
N ILE A 132 -4.57 -7.84 -2.00
CA ILE A 132 -5.22 -8.76 -2.92
C ILE A 132 -4.52 -8.77 -4.27
N ARG A 133 -4.26 -9.97 -4.83
CA ARG A 133 -3.76 -10.16 -6.20
C ARG A 133 -4.46 -11.33 -6.87
N LEU A 134 -4.62 -11.25 -8.17
CA LEU A 134 -5.26 -12.27 -8.98
C LEU A 134 -4.20 -13.14 -9.66
N GLY A 135 -4.08 -14.40 -9.24
CA GLY A 135 -3.24 -15.40 -9.87
C GLY A 135 -4.02 -16.29 -10.84
N LYS A 136 -3.29 -17.22 -11.50
CA LYS A 136 -3.90 -18.19 -12.44
C LYS A 136 -4.83 -19.17 -11.75
N ASP A 137 -4.54 -19.52 -10.52
CA ASP A 137 -5.20 -20.55 -9.73
C ASP A 137 -6.14 -20.01 -8.64
N GLY A 138 -6.20 -18.69 -8.44
CA GLY A 138 -7.08 -18.11 -7.45
C GLY A 138 -6.74 -16.67 -7.08
N ILE A 139 -7.29 -16.25 -5.98
CA ILE A 139 -7.09 -14.95 -5.35
C ILE A 139 -6.04 -15.12 -4.24
N TYR A 140 -4.93 -14.41 -4.37
CA TYR A 140 -3.88 -14.34 -3.36
C TYR A 140 -4.12 -13.12 -2.48
N TRP A 141 -4.06 -13.30 -1.19
CA TRP A 141 -4.32 -12.23 -0.25
C TRP A 141 -3.54 -12.39 1.05
N THR A 142 -3.31 -11.29 1.72
CA THR A 142 -2.63 -11.26 3.01
C THR A 142 -3.61 -11.01 4.14
N SER A 143 -3.25 -11.43 5.33
CA SER A 143 -3.81 -10.93 6.58
C SER A 143 -2.67 -10.46 7.46
N GLU A 144 -2.81 -9.28 8.01
CA GLU A 144 -1.82 -8.67 8.88
C GLU A 144 -1.63 -9.44 10.20
N GLY A 145 -2.67 -10.12 10.66
CA GLY A 145 -2.71 -10.73 11.98
C GLY A 145 -3.08 -9.74 13.08
N ASP A 146 -2.69 -10.03 14.32
CA ASP A 146 -2.93 -9.14 15.48
C ASP A 146 -1.86 -9.42 16.54
N GLY A 147 -0.92 -8.49 16.69
CA GLY A 147 0.19 -8.64 17.63
C GLY A 147 -0.26 -8.69 19.10
N LYS A 148 -1.37 -8.03 19.46
CA LYS A 148 -1.93 -8.06 20.83
C LYS A 148 -2.65 -9.37 21.12
N ALA A 149 -3.40 -9.87 20.15
CA ALA A 149 -4.13 -11.13 20.27
C ALA A 149 -3.25 -12.37 19.99
N LEU A 150 -1.98 -12.17 19.66
CA LEU A 150 -1.02 -13.21 19.24
C LEU A 150 -1.52 -14.00 18.03
N LEU A 151 -2.22 -13.33 17.14
CA LEU A 151 -2.68 -13.87 15.86
C LEU A 151 -1.59 -13.64 14.81
N SER A 152 -1.07 -14.73 14.26
CA SER A 152 -0.03 -14.65 13.23
C SER A 152 -0.58 -14.09 11.91
N PRO A 153 0.23 -13.33 11.16
CA PRO A 153 -0.09 -12.96 9.81
C PRO A 153 -0.07 -14.18 8.88
N PHE A 154 -0.68 -14.08 7.71
CA PHE A 154 -0.63 -15.14 6.73
C PHE A 154 -0.73 -14.64 5.28
N VAL A 155 -0.33 -15.49 4.34
CA VAL A 155 -0.63 -15.37 2.91
C VAL A 155 -1.49 -16.56 2.53
N ARG A 156 -2.63 -16.33 1.89
CA ARG A 156 -3.57 -17.37 1.47
C ARG A 156 -3.95 -17.26 0.01
N ILE A 157 -4.36 -18.40 -0.54
CA ILE A 157 -5.06 -18.48 -1.80
C ILE A 157 -6.51 -18.84 -1.52
N ALA A 158 -7.43 -18.11 -2.11
CA ALA A 158 -8.85 -18.39 -2.14
C ALA A 158 -9.30 -18.60 -3.60
N SER A 159 -10.35 -19.41 -3.80
CA SER A 159 -11.06 -19.43 -5.08
C SER A 159 -11.86 -18.14 -5.30
N ARG A 160 -12.37 -17.97 -6.52
CA ARG A 160 -13.15 -16.76 -6.88
C ARG A 160 -14.44 -16.58 -6.06
N ASP A 161 -14.95 -17.65 -5.43
CA ASP A 161 -16.08 -17.60 -4.51
C ASP A 161 -15.68 -17.40 -3.04
N GLY A 162 -14.41 -17.06 -2.79
CA GLY A 162 -13.86 -16.80 -1.45
C GLY A 162 -13.52 -18.04 -0.63
N SER A 163 -13.68 -19.25 -1.17
CA SER A 163 -13.36 -20.48 -0.43
C SER A 163 -11.85 -20.66 -0.29
N PHE A 164 -11.40 -21.08 0.91
CA PHE A 164 -10.00 -21.39 1.18
C PHE A 164 -9.46 -22.46 0.25
N MET A 165 -8.27 -22.27 -0.30
CA MET A 165 -7.55 -23.24 -1.10
C MET A 165 -6.23 -23.66 -0.49
N ARG A 166 -5.40 -22.68 -0.09
CA ARG A 166 -4.05 -22.93 0.45
C ARG A 166 -3.56 -21.76 1.29
N GLU A 167 -2.64 -22.05 2.21
CA GLU A 167 -1.88 -21.06 2.98
C GLU A 167 -0.39 -21.29 2.75
N PHE A 168 0.37 -20.21 2.71
CA PHE A 168 1.82 -20.23 2.57
C PHE A 168 2.48 -20.45 3.92
N SER A 169 3.68 -21.02 3.92
CA SER A 169 4.48 -21.20 5.13
C SER A 169 4.85 -19.85 5.74
N LEU A 170 4.50 -19.63 7.00
CA LEU A 170 4.94 -18.44 7.73
C LEU A 170 6.30 -18.72 8.36
N PRO A 171 7.37 -17.92 8.03
CA PRO A 171 8.63 -18.04 8.75
C PRO A 171 8.47 -17.67 10.23
N ALA A 172 9.12 -18.43 11.10
CA ALA A 172 8.90 -18.37 12.55
C ALA A 172 9.15 -16.98 13.17
N GLU A 173 10.05 -16.20 12.59
CA GLU A 173 10.41 -14.86 13.04
C GLU A 173 9.29 -13.82 12.90
N PHE A 174 8.21 -14.12 12.16
CA PHE A 174 7.06 -13.22 12.01
C PHE A 174 5.95 -13.51 13.04
N ALA A 175 5.96 -14.68 13.68
CA ALA A 175 4.95 -15.01 14.68
C ALA A 175 5.07 -14.05 15.89
N PRO A 176 3.96 -13.41 16.33
CA PRO A 176 3.98 -12.50 17.46
C PRO A 176 4.28 -13.24 18.78
N THR A 177 5.05 -12.59 19.67
CA THR A 177 5.36 -13.11 21.00
C THR A 177 4.76 -12.23 22.10
N ALA A 178 4.30 -12.84 23.18
CA ALA A 178 3.63 -12.13 24.27
C ALA A 178 4.53 -11.11 24.97
N ASP A 179 5.83 -11.37 25.02
CA ASP A 179 6.83 -10.48 25.61
C ASP A 179 7.32 -9.40 24.62
N LYS A 180 6.82 -9.41 23.38
CA LYS A 180 7.22 -8.49 22.32
C LYS A 180 8.72 -8.48 22.04
N SER A 181 9.39 -9.60 22.24
CA SER A 181 10.82 -9.75 21.96
C SER A 181 11.10 -10.04 20.48
N THR A 182 10.14 -10.69 19.80
CA THR A 182 10.20 -11.05 18.38
C THR A 182 8.82 -11.02 17.76
N GLY A 183 8.76 -11.08 16.42
CA GLY A 183 7.53 -11.15 15.63
C GLY A 183 7.04 -9.80 15.14
N ILE A 184 5.89 -9.86 14.54
CA ILE A 184 5.18 -8.68 14.05
C ILE A 184 4.81 -7.73 15.19
N ARG A 185 4.72 -6.44 14.87
CA ARG A 185 4.08 -5.45 15.73
C ARG A 185 2.58 -5.45 15.48
N ASP A 186 1.85 -4.93 16.44
CA ASP A 186 0.42 -4.73 16.31
C ASP A 186 0.11 -3.68 15.24
N ASN A 187 -0.71 -4.04 14.25
CA ASN A 187 -1.12 -3.16 13.13
C ASN A 187 0.07 -2.55 12.38
N LEU A 188 1.13 -3.31 12.12
CA LEU A 188 2.34 -2.93 11.39
C LEU A 188 2.99 -4.18 10.74
N ALA A 189 2.19 -5.06 10.13
CA ALA A 189 2.69 -6.35 9.65
C ALA A 189 2.50 -6.57 8.13
N PHE A 190 1.76 -7.61 7.71
CA PHE A 190 1.66 -7.97 6.29
C PHE A 190 0.67 -7.06 5.56
N GLU A 191 1.22 -6.10 4.83
CA GLU A 191 0.44 -5.15 4.02
C GLU A 191 0.51 -5.51 2.53
N GLY A 192 1.60 -5.16 1.87
CA GLY A 192 1.73 -5.27 0.42
C GLY A 192 1.95 -6.67 -0.12
N LEU A 193 1.42 -6.94 -1.32
CA LEU A 193 1.59 -8.19 -2.05
C LEU A 193 1.83 -7.93 -3.53
N ALA A 194 2.84 -8.57 -4.13
CA ALA A 194 3.12 -8.45 -5.56
C ALA A 194 3.48 -9.78 -6.22
N PHE A 195 2.91 -10.03 -7.40
CA PHE A 195 3.41 -11.09 -8.30
C PHE A 195 4.59 -10.59 -9.12
N LEU A 196 5.67 -11.36 -9.12
CA LEU A 196 6.76 -11.18 -10.07
C LEU A 196 6.42 -11.93 -11.37
N PRO A 197 6.73 -11.37 -12.55
CA PRO A 197 6.50 -12.06 -13.84
C PRO A 197 7.10 -13.46 -13.92
N GLY A 198 8.22 -13.73 -13.25
CA GLY A 198 8.87 -15.03 -13.13
C GLY A 198 8.11 -16.06 -12.27
N GLY A 199 6.98 -15.70 -11.67
CA GLY A 199 6.07 -16.61 -10.99
C GLY A 199 6.27 -16.71 -9.48
N ASP A 200 7.10 -15.87 -8.86
CA ASP A 200 7.19 -15.77 -7.40
C ASP A 200 6.25 -14.66 -6.87
N VAL A 201 6.01 -14.68 -5.58
CA VAL A 201 5.24 -13.64 -4.86
C VAL A 201 6.16 -12.96 -3.85
N ILE A 202 6.04 -11.64 -3.73
CA ILE A 202 6.67 -10.88 -2.66
C ILE A 202 5.59 -10.30 -1.74
N VAL A 203 5.84 -10.40 -0.43
CA VAL A 203 5.03 -9.79 0.63
C VAL A 203 5.85 -8.73 1.33
N GLY A 204 5.29 -7.55 1.55
CA GLY A 204 5.87 -6.46 2.31
C GLY A 204 5.32 -6.40 3.73
N VAL A 205 6.20 -6.16 4.70
CA VAL A 205 5.82 -5.87 6.08
C VAL A 205 5.80 -4.36 6.27
N GLU A 206 4.77 -3.82 6.90
CA GLU A 206 4.57 -2.38 7.03
C GLU A 206 5.71 -1.68 7.79
N SER A 207 6.25 -2.34 8.82
CA SER A 207 7.32 -1.76 9.62
C SER A 207 8.32 -2.81 10.12
N ALA A 208 9.33 -2.39 10.90
CA ALA A 208 10.31 -3.29 11.51
C ALA A 208 9.66 -4.28 12.47
N LEU A 209 10.03 -5.55 12.40
CA LEU A 209 9.72 -6.53 13.44
C LEU A 209 10.33 -6.09 14.79
N TYR A 210 9.82 -6.62 15.91
CA TYR A 210 10.34 -6.25 17.22
C TYR A 210 11.84 -6.48 17.36
N GLN A 211 12.36 -7.59 16.80
CA GLN A 211 13.79 -7.91 16.83
C GLN A 211 14.64 -7.09 15.87
N ASP A 212 14.04 -6.39 14.90
CA ASP A 212 14.76 -5.69 13.83
C ASP A 212 15.03 -4.22 14.14
N GLY A 213 14.51 -3.71 15.26
CA GLY A 213 14.77 -2.35 15.72
C GLY A 213 13.51 -1.53 15.97
N PRO A 214 13.64 -0.22 16.19
CA PRO A 214 12.50 0.67 16.39
C PRO A 214 11.75 0.91 15.06
N ILE A 215 10.51 1.37 15.16
CA ILE A 215 9.75 1.89 14.02
C ILE A 215 10.34 3.23 13.53
N ALA A 216 9.93 3.69 12.36
CA ALA A 216 10.33 4.99 11.83
C ALA A 216 9.94 6.14 12.76
N THR A 217 10.75 7.20 12.74
CA THR A 217 10.55 8.43 13.50
C THR A 217 10.75 9.64 12.59
N LEU A 218 10.53 10.85 13.08
CA LEU A 218 10.79 12.09 12.32
C LEU A 218 12.27 12.27 11.91
N THR A 219 13.18 11.61 12.60
CA THR A 219 14.63 11.77 12.40
C THR A 219 15.35 10.53 11.90
N GLY A 220 14.65 9.39 11.84
CA GLY A 220 15.24 8.13 11.41
C GLY A 220 14.22 7.19 10.79
N GLY A 221 14.59 6.57 9.68
CA GLY A 221 13.84 5.48 9.08
C GLY A 221 14.06 4.16 9.81
N THR A 222 13.49 3.08 9.27
CA THR A 222 13.63 1.73 9.80
C THR A 222 13.78 0.70 8.69
N LEU A 223 14.10 -0.55 9.04
CA LEU A 223 14.17 -1.66 8.08
C LEU A 223 12.98 -2.59 8.30
N ALA A 224 12.10 -2.66 7.32
CA ALA A 224 11.08 -3.70 7.23
C ALA A 224 11.61 -4.91 6.46
N ARG A 225 10.89 -6.02 6.49
CA ARG A 225 11.23 -7.21 5.71
C ARG A 225 10.32 -7.36 4.50
N LEU A 226 10.90 -7.77 3.39
CA LEU A 226 10.18 -8.33 2.24
C LEU A 226 10.41 -9.83 2.24
N ILE A 227 9.36 -10.61 2.00
CA ILE A 227 9.45 -12.08 1.90
C ILE A 227 9.13 -12.48 0.47
N ARG A 228 10.04 -13.20 -0.18
CA ARG A 228 9.81 -13.80 -1.50
C ARG A 228 9.44 -15.26 -1.34
N TYR A 229 8.28 -15.63 -1.89
CA TYR A 229 7.75 -16.99 -1.87
C TYR A 229 7.74 -17.64 -3.26
N ASP A 230 8.01 -18.92 -3.29
CA ASP A 230 7.68 -19.77 -4.44
C ASP A 230 6.17 -20.02 -4.46
N VAL A 231 5.51 -19.63 -5.53
CA VAL A 231 4.05 -19.77 -5.66
C VAL A 231 3.63 -21.24 -5.70
N ALA A 232 4.42 -22.13 -6.33
CA ALA A 232 4.05 -23.51 -6.49
C ALA A 232 4.07 -24.28 -5.16
N THR A 233 5.04 -24.01 -4.31
CA THR A 233 5.20 -24.69 -3.02
C THR A 233 4.60 -23.92 -1.84
N GLY A 234 4.54 -22.59 -1.90
CA GLY A 234 4.19 -21.70 -0.79
C GLY A 234 5.31 -21.55 0.23
N GLU A 235 6.54 -21.99 -0.11
CA GLU A 235 7.70 -21.89 0.75
C GLU A 235 8.51 -20.63 0.48
N GLN A 236 9.09 -20.07 1.53
CA GLN A 236 9.98 -18.93 1.43
C GLN A 236 11.22 -19.26 0.58
N LYS A 237 11.58 -18.39 -0.35
CA LYS A 237 12.80 -18.47 -1.16
C LYS A 237 13.88 -17.51 -0.71
N ALA A 238 13.51 -16.31 -0.28
CA ALA A 238 14.44 -15.27 0.16
C ALA A 238 13.72 -14.24 1.03
N GLN A 239 14.49 -13.46 1.79
CA GLN A 239 14.02 -12.23 2.43
C GLN A 239 14.97 -11.08 2.10
N TYR A 240 14.42 -9.86 2.05
CA TYR A 240 15.21 -8.65 1.82
C TYR A 240 14.84 -7.58 2.84
N ALA A 241 15.81 -6.73 3.19
CA ALA A 241 15.56 -5.55 4.00
C ALA A 241 15.05 -4.39 3.11
N TYR A 242 13.90 -3.84 3.45
CA TYR A 242 13.32 -2.66 2.81
C TYR A 242 13.53 -1.43 3.71
N PRO A 243 14.20 -0.37 3.23
CA PRO A 243 14.45 0.83 4.04
C PRO A 243 13.24 1.76 4.01
N ILE A 244 12.41 1.73 5.06
CA ILE A 244 11.34 2.71 5.26
C ILE A 244 11.95 4.08 5.57
N SER A 245 11.42 5.12 4.93
CA SER A 245 11.88 6.49 5.12
C SER A 245 11.54 7.03 6.52
N PRO A 246 12.22 8.07 7.01
CA PRO A 246 11.75 8.82 8.17
C PRO A 246 10.34 9.37 7.95
N ILE A 247 9.58 9.55 9.02
CA ILE A 247 8.26 10.18 8.97
C ILE A 247 8.39 11.58 8.35
N PRO A 248 7.69 11.87 7.24
CA PRO A 248 7.95 13.08 6.46
C PRO A 248 7.45 14.38 7.12
N GLN A 249 6.48 14.28 8.02
CA GLN A 249 5.83 15.44 8.62
C GLN A 249 5.58 15.25 10.11
N ALA A 250 5.94 16.28 10.89
CA ALA A 250 5.58 16.33 12.30
C ALA A 250 4.08 16.65 12.45
N PRO A 251 3.42 16.15 13.51
CA PRO A 251 2.06 16.55 13.82
C PRO A 251 1.98 18.02 14.18
N SER A 252 0.79 18.63 14.07
CA SER A 252 0.56 20.03 14.38
C SER A 252 0.83 20.41 15.84
N THR A 253 0.84 19.42 16.74
CA THR A 253 1.18 19.57 18.14
C THR A 253 2.29 18.61 18.55
N ALA A 254 3.09 18.99 19.55
CA ALA A 254 4.24 18.20 20.01
C ALA A 254 3.87 16.81 20.59
N LYS A 255 2.61 16.56 20.88
CA LYS A 255 2.10 15.27 21.39
C LYS A 255 1.15 14.58 20.43
N GLY A 256 0.95 15.15 19.24
CA GLY A 256 0.08 14.57 18.23
C GLY A 256 0.65 13.26 17.70
N TRP A 257 -0.25 12.41 17.21
CA TRP A 257 0.12 11.15 16.56
C TRP A 257 0.80 11.39 15.21
N ASN A 258 1.75 10.54 14.89
CA ASN A 258 2.30 10.39 13.55
C ASN A 258 2.85 8.98 13.33
N ASP A 259 2.77 8.50 12.10
CA ASP A 259 3.30 7.22 11.64
C ASP A 259 3.82 7.32 10.20
N PHE A 260 4.47 6.27 9.73
CA PHE A 260 4.86 6.08 8.34
C PHE A 260 5.32 4.63 8.12
N GLY A 261 4.76 3.96 7.12
CA GLY A 261 5.04 2.56 6.83
C GLY A 261 4.88 2.21 5.36
N LEU A 262 5.21 0.96 5.03
CA LEU A 262 5.05 0.36 3.72
C LEU A 262 3.63 -0.23 3.63
N SER A 263 2.71 0.41 2.90
CA SER A 263 1.33 -0.05 2.81
C SER A 263 1.04 -0.90 1.57
N GLU A 264 1.80 -0.80 0.49
CA GLU A 264 1.57 -1.67 -0.67
C GLU A 264 2.82 -1.79 -1.56
N ILE A 265 2.90 -2.88 -2.32
CA ILE A 265 3.94 -3.09 -3.33
C ILE A 265 3.34 -3.62 -4.64
N MET A 266 3.95 -3.26 -5.77
CA MET A 266 3.52 -3.71 -7.09
C MET A 266 4.71 -3.95 -8.01
N ALA A 267 4.78 -5.11 -8.65
CA ALA A 267 5.89 -5.44 -9.54
C ALA A 267 5.81 -4.69 -10.87
N LEU A 268 6.97 -4.19 -11.32
CA LEU A 268 7.20 -3.70 -12.67
C LEU A 268 7.83 -4.79 -13.55
N ASP A 269 8.73 -5.57 -12.97
CA ASP A 269 9.38 -6.76 -13.52
C ASP A 269 9.88 -7.68 -12.40
N ASP A 270 10.76 -8.66 -12.70
CA ASP A 270 11.22 -9.66 -11.73
C ASP A 270 12.13 -9.10 -10.61
N ARG A 271 12.58 -7.86 -10.71
CA ARG A 271 13.46 -7.23 -9.73
C ARG A 271 13.05 -5.83 -9.30
N ARG A 272 12.31 -5.07 -10.14
CA ARG A 272 11.89 -3.70 -9.84
C ARG A 272 10.43 -3.67 -9.46
N LEU A 273 10.14 -3.00 -8.37
CA LEU A 273 8.79 -2.86 -7.86
C LEU A 273 8.51 -1.39 -7.50
N LEU A 274 7.25 -1.02 -7.55
CA LEU A 274 6.75 0.17 -6.87
C LEU A 274 6.37 -0.19 -5.43
N SER A 275 6.45 0.80 -4.55
CA SER A 275 5.93 0.70 -3.19
C SER A 275 5.20 1.99 -2.83
N ILE A 276 4.17 1.87 -2.01
CA ILE A 276 3.54 2.99 -1.34
C ILE A 276 4.10 3.05 0.08
N GLU A 277 4.71 4.18 0.45
CA GLU A 277 4.92 4.54 1.84
C GLU A 277 3.87 5.58 2.21
N ARG A 278 3.05 5.25 3.19
CA ARG A 278 1.95 6.07 3.66
C ARG A 278 2.09 6.33 5.16
N GLY A 279 1.66 7.48 5.61
CA GLY A 279 1.55 7.80 7.01
C GLY A 279 0.69 9.03 7.25
N TYR A 280 0.32 9.20 8.50
CA TYR A 280 -0.53 10.28 8.95
C TYR A 280 0.19 11.13 10.00
N ALA A 281 -0.04 12.43 9.96
CA ALA A 281 0.39 13.36 11.00
C ALA A 281 -0.81 14.16 11.50
N GLU A 282 -1.11 14.05 12.79
CA GLU A 282 -2.29 14.66 13.42
C GLU A 282 -2.32 16.18 13.22
N GLY A 283 -3.45 16.68 12.69
CA GLY A 283 -3.65 18.08 12.34
C GLY A 283 -2.90 18.57 11.11
N VAL A 284 -2.24 17.66 10.36
CA VAL A 284 -1.53 17.92 9.10
C VAL A 284 -2.13 17.12 7.95
N GLY A 285 -2.50 15.87 8.19
CA GLY A 285 -3.08 14.96 7.21
C GLY A 285 -2.14 13.86 6.74
N THR A 286 -2.56 13.15 5.69
CA THR A 286 -1.90 11.97 5.14
C THR A 286 -0.79 12.36 4.17
N SER A 287 0.35 11.69 4.26
CA SER A 287 1.45 11.73 3.29
C SER A 287 1.50 10.40 2.54
N VAL A 288 1.56 10.46 1.22
CA VAL A 288 1.65 9.28 0.35
C VAL A 288 2.78 9.47 -0.63
N VAL A 289 3.76 8.60 -0.53
CA VAL A 289 4.96 8.60 -1.36
C VAL A 289 5.04 7.29 -2.12
N ILE A 290 5.14 7.35 -3.44
CA ILE A 290 5.41 6.18 -4.26
C ILE A 290 6.91 6.14 -4.52
N ASN A 291 7.52 5.01 -4.20
CA ASN A 291 8.92 4.73 -4.47
C ASN A 291 9.03 3.66 -5.56
N MET A 292 10.15 3.66 -6.27
CA MET A 292 10.63 2.51 -7.02
C MET A 292 11.76 1.87 -6.23
N PHE A 293 11.74 0.54 -6.10
CA PHE A 293 12.85 -0.17 -5.49
C PHE A 293 13.31 -1.35 -6.35
N ASP A 294 14.56 -1.77 -6.14
CA ASP A 294 15.23 -2.80 -6.93
C ASP A 294 15.83 -3.86 -6.00
N LEU A 295 15.47 -5.11 -6.23
CA LEU A 295 15.96 -6.25 -5.46
C LEU A 295 17.42 -6.61 -5.80
N ASP A 296 17.92 -6.15 -6.97
CA ASP A 296 19.26 -6.50 -7.43
C ASP A 296 20.35 -5.95 -6.49
N GLY A 297 21.27 -6.83 -6.10
CA GLY A 297 22.35 -6.52 -5.16
C GLY A 297 21.94 -6.44 -3.68
N ALA A 298 20.66 -6.64 -3.36
CA ALA A 298 20.22 -6.71 -1.97
C ALA A 298 20.69 -8.02 -1.30
N THR A 299 21.03 -7.93 0.00
CA THR A 299 21.40 -9.10 0.78
C THR A 299 20.18 -9.98 1.05
N ASP A 300 20.29 -11.28 0.78
CA ASP A 300 19.33 -12.25 1.30
C ASP A 300 19.50 -12.38 2.81
N ILE A 301 18.49 -11.96 3.56
CA ILE A 301 18.49 -11.94 5.03
C ILE A 301 17.70 -13.09 5.65
N THR A 302 17.34 -14.13 4.86
CA THR A 302 16.55 -15.30 5.32
C THR A 302 17.08 -15.89 6.63
N ASN A 303 18.40 -15.98 6.79
CA ASN A 303 19.03 -16.58 7.96
C ASN A 303 19.47 -15.55 9.02
N ILE A 304 19.00 -14.31 8.93
CA ILE A 304 19.32 -13.25 9.88
C ILE A 304 18.16 -13.06 10.86
N ALA A 305 18.31 -13.59 12.06
CA ALA A 305 17.27 -13.56 13.09
C ALA A 305 16.91 -12.14 13.57
N SER A 306 17.86 -11.20 13.56
CA SER A 306 17.65 -9.81 13.96
C SER A 306 18.52 -8.88 13.14
N LEU A 307 17.88 -7.93 12.43
CA LEU A 307 18.59 -6.91 11.64
C LEU A 307 19.32 -5.91 12.54
N ALA A 308 18.81 -5.69 13.75
CA ALA A 308 19.41 -4.75 14.72
C ALA A 308 20.62 -5.33 15.49
N LYS A 309 20.77 -6.65 15.52
CA LYS A 309 21.80 -7.32 16.37
C LYS A 309 22.83 -8.11 15.57
N THR A 310 22.72 -8.14 14.24
CA THR A 310 23.67 -8.87 13.41
C THR A 310 24.96 -8.09 13.19
N ASP A 311 26.09 -8.79 13.18
CA ASP A 311 27.39 -8.24 12.76
C ASP A 311 27.59 -8.34 11.23
N GLN A 312 26.67 -8.98 10.50
CA GLN A 312 26.72 -9.10 9.05
C GLN A 312 26.38 -7.76 8.41
N ARG A 313 27.13 -7.42 7.36
CA ARG A 313 26.79 -6.25 6.53
C ARG A 313 25.53 -6.55 5.73
N ILE A 314 24.45 -5.85 6.01
CA ILE A 314 23.22 -5.90 5.25
C ILE A 314 23.23 -4.79 4.18
N VAL A 315 22.97 -5.16 2.94
CA VAL A 315 22.67 -4.25 1.84
C VAL A 315 21.15 -4.28 1.62
N PRO A 316 20.38 -3.26 2.02
CA PRO A 316 18.96 -3.19 1.76
C PRO A 316 18.67 -3.10 0.26
N VAL A 317 17.42 -3.30 -0.14
CA VAL A 317 16.97 -2.97 -1.49
C VAL A 317 17.27 -1.50 -1.79
N ARG A 318 17.68 -1.19 -3.02
CA ARG A 318 17.85 0.19 -3.46
C ARG A 318 16.47 0.80 -3.66
N LYS A 319 16.21 1.95 -3.05
CA LYS A 319 14.92 2.64 -3.12
C LYS A 319 15.11 4.10 -3.53
N THR A 320 14.22 4.61 -4.37
CA THR A 320 14.17 6.01 -4.78
C THR A 320 12.73 6.46 -4.88
N GLN A 321 12.42 7.60 -4.31
CA GLN A 321 11.12 8.26 -4.46
C GLN A 321 10.91 8.64 -5.93
N VAL A 322 9.76 8.29 -6.46
CA VAL A 322 9.37 8.59 -7.85
C VAL A 322 8.14 9.48 -7.94
N MET A 323 7.31 9.52 -6.91
CA MET A 323 6.15 10.40 -6.85
C MET A 323 5.75 10.70 -5.39
N ASP A 324 5.33 11.93 -5.13
CA ASP A 324 4.72 12.36 -3.87
C ASP A 324 3.38 13.03 -4.22
N LEU A 325 2.28 12.46 -3.74
CA LEU A 325 0.94 12.92 -4.14
C LEU A 325 0.66 14.34 -3.66
N ARG A 326 1.12 14.71 -2.47
CA ARG A 326 0.94 16.09 -1.96
C ARG A 326 1.79 17.10 -2.73
N ALA A 327 3.01 16.73 -3.11
CA ALA A 327 3.85 17.60 -3.94
C ALA A 327 3.25 17.84 -5.34
N LEU A 328 2.39 16.93 -5.82
CA LEU A 328 1.61 17.12 -7.05
C LEU A 328 0.36 18.00 -6.85
N GLY A 329 0.08 18.46 -5.62
CA GLY A 329 -1.13 19.23 -5.30
C GLY A 329 -2.39 18.36 -5.11
N LEU A 330 -2.23 17.06 -4.91
CA LEU A 330 -3.31 16.17 -4.53
C LEU A 330 -3.48 16.13 -3.01
N GLU A 331 -4.69 15.88 -2.55
CA GLU A 331 -5.01 15.67 -1.13
C GLU A 331 -5.39 14.19 -0.92
N PRO A 332 -4.41 13.30 -0.76
CA PRO A 332 -4.70 11.89 -0.57
C PRO A 332 -5.27 11.63 0.82
N ASP A 333 -6.26 10.73 0.90
CA ASP A 333 -6.62 10.04 2.12
C ASP A 333 -5.66 8.86 2.35
N ASN A 334 -6.00 7.90 3.11
CA ASN A 334 -5.23 6.74 3.52
C ASN A 334 -5.00 5.76 2.34
N ILE A 335 -4.18 6.14 1.34
CA ILE A 335 -3.92 5.33 0.14
C ILE A 335 -3.15 4.07 0.52
N GLU A 336 -3.75 2.92 0.28
CA GLU A 336 -3.18 1.61 0.58
C GLU A 336 -3.11 0.68 -0.62
N GLY A 337 -3.99 0.86 -1.62
CA GLY A 337 -4.00 0.00 -2.80
C GLY A 337 -3.45 0.67 -4.06
N ILE A 338 -2.74 -0.11 -4.89
CA ILE A 338 -2.22 0.29 -6.20
C ILE A 338 -2.32 -0.87 -7.20
N THR A 339 -2.79 -0.59 -8.43
CA THR A 339 -2.77 -1.57 -9.51
C THR A 339 -2.61 -0.91 -10.88
N PHE A 340 -1.95 -1.63 -11.79
CA PHE A 340 -2.08 -1.35 -13.21
C PHE A 340 -3.35 -1.99 -13.75
N GLY A 341 -4.00 -1.32 -14.68
CA GLY A 341 -5.22 -1.83 -15.31
C GLY A 341 -5.40 -1.29 -16.72
N LYS A 342 -6.59 -1.50 -17.24
CA LYS A 342 -7.01 -0.96 -18.52
C LYS A 342 -8.34 -0.23 -18.38
N ALA A 343 -8.41 0.92 -19.00
CA ALA A 343 -9.67 1.63 -19.21
C ALA A 343 -10.52 0.91 -20.27
N LYS A 344 -11.81 1.24 -20.33
CA LYS A 344 -12.75 0.66 -21.30
C LYS A 344 -12.37 0.94 -22.76
N ASP A 345 -11.64 2.01 -23.04
CA ASP A 345 -11.09 2.35 -24.35
C ASP A 345 -9.73 1.70 -24.67
N GLY A 346 -9.24 0.82 -23.78
CA GLY A 346 -7.97 0.12 -23.91
C GLY A 346 -6.75 0.89 -23.41
N THR A 347 -6.93 2.13 -22.92
CA THR A 347 -5.84 2.93 -22.32
C THR A 347 -5.27 2.22 -21.10
N ASP A 348 -3.94 2.10 -21.02
CA ASP A 348 -3.27 1.61 -19.81
C ASP A 348 -3.40 2.66 -18.69
N VAL A 349 -3.81 2.20 -17.50
CA VAL A 349 -4.02 3.07 -16.34
C VAL A 349 -3.32 2.53 -15.10
N LEU A 350 -2.98 3.43 -14.19
CA LEU A 350 -2.60 3.16 -12.82
C LEU A 350 -3.73 3.68 -11.94
N ILE A 351 -4.24 2.82 -11.05
CA ILE A 351 -5.30 3.15 -10.09
C ILE A 351 -4.73 3.05 -8.69
N LEU A 352 -5.03 4.05 -7.87
CA LEU A 352 -4.81 4.04 -6.42
C LEU A 352 -6.16 4.03 -5.72
N VAL A 353 -6.24 3.41 -4.55
CA VAL A 353 -7.42 3.43 -3.69
C VAL A 353 -7.02 3.70 -2.25
N SER A 354 -7.87 4.45 -1.51
CA SER A 354 -7.69 4.66 -0.08
C SER A 354 -8.65 3.80 0.74
N ASP A 355 -8.17 3.36 1.88
CA ASP A 355 -8.99 2.91 2.99
C ASP A 355 -9.62 4.11 3.71
N ASN A 356 -10.90 4.00 4.07
CA ASN A 356 -11.61 5.02 4.84
C ASN A 356 -11.72 4.66 6.34
N ASN A 357 -11.12 3.55 6.78
CA ASN A 357 -11.20 3.06 8.16
C ASN A 357 -12.64 3.02 8.72
N PHE A 358 -13.65 3.00 7.87
CA PHE A 358 -15.05 3.20 8.24
C PHE A 358 -15.27 4.47 9.10
N ASN A 359 -14.39 5.45 8.98
CA ASN A 359 -14.38 6.68 9.73
C ASN A 359 -15.09 7.79 8.94
N PRO A 360 -16.12 8.48 9.49
CA PRO A 360 -16.88 9.49 8.75
C PRO A 360 -16.05 10.72 8.32
N THR A 361 -14.83 10.88 8.82
CA THR A 361 -13.92 11.95 8.40
C THR A 361 -12.94 11.55 7.30
N GLN A 362 -12.93 10.26 6.91
CA GLN A 362 -12.11 9.71 5.85
C GLN A 362 -12.98 9.29 4.66
N LYS A 363 -12.35 9.01 3.53
CA LYS A 363 -13.03 8.67 2.27
C LYS A 363 -12.44 7.42 1.65
N THR A 364 -13.26 6.67 0.95
CA THR A 364 -12.80 5.72 -0.05
C THR A 364 -12.53 6.49 -1.35
N GLN A 365 -11.28 6.86 -1.58
CA GLN A 365 -10.86 7.73 -2.66
C GLN A 365 -10.10 6.94 -3.72
N PHE A 366 -10.43 7.18 -4.98
CA PHE A 366 -9.70 6.63 -6.11
C PHE A 366 -8.96 7.74 -6.84
N PHE A 367 -7.70 7.48 -7.21
CA PHE A 367 -6.97 8.28 -8.18
C PHE A 367 -6.69 7.44 -9.42
N ALA A 368 -6.82 8.04 -10.59
CA ALA A 368 -6.47 7.41 -11.86
C ALA A 368 -5.39 8.21 -12.60
N PHE A 369 -4.45 7.47 -13.20
CA PHE A 369 -3.41 8.03 -14.06
C PHE A 369 -3.33 7.19 -15.33
N LYS A 370 -3.27 7.87 -16.49
CA LYS A 370 -2.89 7.22 -17.75
C LYS A 370 -1.41 6.83 -17.69
N VAL A 371 -1.13 5.58 -18.04
CA VAL A 371 0.24 5.08 -18.15
C VAL A 371 0.71 5.24 -19.59
N VAL A 372 1.81 5.94 -19.78
CA VAL A 372 2.48 6.05 -21.06
C VAL A 372 3.79 5.27 -20.93
N ARG A 373 3.82 4.07 -21.47
CA ARG A 373 5.05 3.28 -21.52
C ARG A 373 5.97 3.89 -22.57
N ARG A 374 7.20 4.24 -22.20
CA ARG A 374 8.21 4.70 -23.17
C ARG A 374 8.62 3.48 -23.99
N PRO A 375 8.71 3.60 -25.34
CA PRO A 375 9.30 2.54 -26.15
C PRO A 375 10.72 2.24 -25.67
N ALA A 376 11.10 0.95 -25.71
CA ALA A 376 12.44 0.49 -25.41
C ALA A 376 13.48 1.08 -26.39
#